data_472c179f65f5b5405cd07bf05dc072a7
#
_entry.id   472c179f65f5b5405cd07bf05dc072a7
#
_cell.length_a   1.000
_cell.length_b   1.000
_cell.length_c   1.000
_cell.angle_alpha   90.00
_cell.angle_beta   90.00
_cell.angle_gamma   90.00
#
_symmetry.space_group_name_H-M   'P 1'
#
loop_
_entity.id
_entity.type
_entity.pdbx_description
1 polymer ?
#
loop_
_entity_poly.entity_id
_entity_poly.type
_entity_poly.pdbx_seq_one_letter_code
_entity_poly.pdbx_strand_id
1 'polypeptide(L)'
;MPFKLWPLKIWTNKGYSLTPLELKDHVPFEVKRVYWVTQAAAGTSTGQHCHFDEQEVFVCAQGSMTAVIDRGNGKEIFEFKTGDAMYVPNFVWHGFENLSADAMFIAFSSTNYSADRSDYCEDYEKYCAEYRGKIA
;
A
#
# COMPACT_ATOMS: atom_id res chain seq x y z
N MET A 1 5.44 -12.49 -7.05
CA MET A 1 6.32 -11.31 -6.98
C MET A 1 6.39 -10.84 -5.54
N PRO A 2 7.57 -10.55 -4.99
CA PRO A 2 7.67 -10.12 -3.60
C PRO A 2 7.32 -8.64 -3.42
N PHE A 3 7.13 -8.25 -2.16
CA PHE A 3 7.00 -6.86 -1.78
C PHE A 3 8.10 -6.01 -2.42
N LYS A 4 7.73 -4.81 -2.86
CA LYS A 4 8.66 -3.87 -3.48
C LYS A 4 8.25 -2.43 -3.17
N LEU A 5 9.23 -1.61 -2.86
CA LEU A 5 9.07 -0.16 -2.69
C LEU A 5 10.05 0.52 -3.64
N TRP A 6 9.57 1.44 -4.48
CA TRP A 6 10.42 2.14 -5.44
C TRP A 6 9.91 3.55 -5.74
N PRO A 7 10.82 4.47 -6.10
CA PRO A 7 10.39 5.80 -6.55
C PRO A 7 9.94 5.74 -8.00
N LEU A 8 8.83 6.40 -8.30
CA LEU A 8 8.40 6.65 -9.66
C LEU A 8 9.15 7.83 -10.24
N LYS A 9 9.24 7.88 -11.56
CA LYS A 9 9.84 9.04 -12.23
C LYS A 9 8.86 10.21 -12.22
N ILE A 10 9.33 11.35 -11.74
CA ILE A 10 8.57 12.60 -11.70
C ILE A 10 9.09 13.50 -12.82
N TRP A 11 8.19 13.90 -13.71
CA TRP A 11 8.49 14.85 -14.77
C TRP A 11 8.00 16.22 -14.35
N THR A 12 8.92 17.17 -14.19
CA THR A 12 8.57 18.53 -13.77
C THR A 12 8.52 19.44 -14.99
N ASN A 13 7.37 20.09 -15.15
CA ASN A 13 7.13 21.10 -16.17
C ASN A 13 6.86 22.45 -15.53
N LYS A 14 6.75 23.48 -16.37
CA LYS A 14 6.39 24.81 -15.90
C LYS A 14 4.96 24.80 -15.37
N GLY A 15 4.82 24.92 -14.07
CA GLY A 15 3.54 25.02 -13.39
C GLY A 15 2.94 23.70 -12.89
N TYR A 16 3.54 22.53 -13.24
CA TYR A 16 3.06 21.24 -12.72
C TYR A 16 4.14 20.17 -12.81
N SER A 17 3.90 19.07 -12.07
CA SER A 17 4.67 17.83 -12.18
C SER A 17 3.75 16.69 -12.57
N LEU A 18 4.27 15.75 -13.36
CA LEU A 18 3.54 14.57 -13.81
C LEU A 18 4.29 13.32 -13.38
N THR A 19 3.58 12.40 -12.74
CA THR A 19 4.15 11.13 -12.26
C THR A 19 3.31 9.98 -12.80
N PRO A 20 3.77 9.29 -13.85
CA PRO A 20 3.00 8.18 -14.42
C PRO A 20 3.26 6.88 -13.66
N LEU A 21 2.21 6.07 -13.53
CA LEU A 21 2.30 4.66 -13.16
C LEU A 21 1.86 3.85 -14.38
N GLU A 22 2.80 3.22 -15.06
CA GLU A 22 2.48 2.36 -16.20
C GLU A 22 2.03 0.99 -15.69
N LEU A 23 0.75 0.67 -15.83
CA LEU A 23 0.18 -0.55 -15.29
C LEU A 23 0.86 -1.79 -15.85
N LYS A 24 1.17 -1.80 -17.15
CA LYS A 24 1.84 -2.93 -17.82
C LYS A 24 3.22 -3.25 -17.23
N ASP A 25 3.91 -2.24 -16.70
CA ASP A 25 5.29 -2.37 -16.22
C ASP A 25 5.37 -2.54 -14.70
N HIS A 26 4.41 -1.98 -13.97
CA HIS A 26 4.50 -1.83 -12.52
C HIS A 26 3.45 -2.62 -11.73
N VAL A 27 2.36 -3.06 -12.38
CA VAL A 27 1.26 -3.72 -11.68
C VAL A 27 1.14 -5.16 -12.18
N PRO A 28 1.50 -6.17 -11.35
CA PRO A 28 1.59 -7.56 -11.78
C PRO A 28 0.24 -8.29 -11.74
N PHE A 29 -0.88 -7.58 -11.81
CA PHE A 29 -2.22 -8.14 -11.77
C PHE A 29 -3.19 -7.28 -12.56
N GLU A 30 -4.36 -7.83 -12.88
CA GLU A 30 -5.47 -7.06 -13.45
C GLU A 30 -6.07 -6.16 -12.38
N VAL A 31 -6.11 -4.86 -12.64
CA VAL A 31 -6.71 -3.88 -11.70
C VAL A 31 -8.23 -3.94 -11.82
N LYS A 32 -8.89 -4.24 -10.73
CA LYS A 32 -10.37 -4.28 -10.64
C LYS A 32 -10.96 -3.12 -9.88
N ARG A 33 -10.16 -2.46 -9.04
CA ARG A 33 -10.61 -1.36 -8.20
C ARG A 33 -9.47 -0.38 -7.98
N VAL A 34 -9.82 0.91 -7.96
CA VAL A 34 -8.91 1.99 -7.57
C VAL A 34 -9.60 2.78 -6.45
N TYR A 35 -8.88 3.05 -5.38
CA TYR A 35 -9.36 3.93 -4.33
C TYR A 35 -8.23 4.85 -3.86
N TRP A 36 -8.59 5.91 -3.17
CA TRP A 36 -7.59 6.82 -2.61
C TRP A 36 -8.01 7.28 -1.21
N VAL A 37 -7.01 7.58 -0.41
CA VAL A 37 -7.16 8.14 0.93
C VAL A 37 -6.65 9.56 0.90
N THR A 38 -7.43 10.47 1.43
CA THR A 38 -7.16 11.91 1.43
C THR A 38 -7.82 12.54 2.66
N GLN A 39 -7.50 13.81 2.92
CA GLN A 39 -8.06 14.59 4.02
C GLN A 39 -7.84 13.97 5.41
N ALA A 40 -6.70 13.32 5.60
CA ALA A 40 -6.35 12.80 6.91
C ALA A 40 -5.96 13.93 7.86
N ALA A 41 -6.37 13.81 9.11
CA ALA A 41 -5.81 14.68 10.15
C ALA A 41 -4.33 14.30 10.35
N ALA A 42 -3.47 15.29 10.58
CA ALA A 42 -2.04 15.04 10.80
C ALA A 42 -1.83 14.03 11.92
N GLY A 43 -0.96 13.03 11.69
CA GLY A 43 -0.65 11.99 12.67
C GLY A 43 -1.60 10.81 12.65
N THR A 44 -2.64 10.81 11.81
CA THR A 44 -3.59 9.69 11.68
C THR A 44 -2.88 8.45 11.17
N SER A 45 -3.35 7.27 11.61
CA SER A 45 -2.93 5.97 11.11
C SER A 45 -4.10 5.25 10.47
N THR A 46 -3.83 4.45 9.43
CA THR A 46 -4.82 3.51 8.88
C THR A 46 -4.77 2.20 9.66
N GLY A 47 -5.82 1.38 9.55
CA GLY A 47 -5.79 0.02 10.08
C GLY A 47 -4.70 -0.80 9.41
N GLN A 48 -4.06 -1.69 10.17
CA GLN A 48 -3.08 -2.63 9.65
C GLN A 48 -3.73 -4.00 9.48
N HIS A 49 -3.39 -4.69 8.40
CA HIS A 49 -3.95 -6.01 8.08
C HIS A 49 -3.13 -6.72 7.01
N CYS A 50 -3.47 -7.97 6.74
CA CYS A 50 -3.08 -8.62 5.49
C CYS A 50 -4.33 -9.07 4.74
N HIS A 51 -4.18 -9.32 3.45
CA HIS A 51 -5.20 -9.93 2.61
C HIS A 51 -4.79 -11.37 2.27
N PHE A 52 -5.79 -12.23 2.09
CA PHE A 52 -5.55 -13.62 1.67
C PHE A 52 -5.47 -13.74 0.15
N ASP A 53 -6.24 -12.93 -0.56
CA ASP A 53 -6.33 -12.95 -2.02
C ASP A 53 -5.88 -11.63 -2.67
N GLU A 54 -6.28 -10.49 -2.11
CA GLU A 54 -6.02 -9.19 -2.69
C GLU A 54 -4.53 -8.85 -2.75
N GLN A 55 -4.10 -8.36 -3.91
CA GLN A 55 -2.82 -7.72 -4.13
C GLN A 55 -3.06 -6.24 -4.38
N GLU A 56 -2.14 -5.40 -3.95
CA GLU A 56 -2.28 -3.96 -4.10
C GLU A 56 -0.98 -3.30 -4.55
N VAL A 57 -1.11 -2.26 -5.37
CA VAL A 57 -0.05 -1.28 -5.60
C VAL A 57 -0.53 0.05 -5.04
N PHE A 58 0.27 0.64 -4.17
CA PHE A 58 0.02 1.95 -3.59
C PHE A 58 0.93 2.99 -4.22
N VAL A 59 0.42 4.18 -4.44
CA VAL A 59 1.19 5.34 -4.88
C VAL A 59 0.94 6.49 -3.91
N CYS A 60 2.00 7.06 -3.34
CA CYS A 60 1.87 8.29 -2.58
C CYS A 60 1.84 9.47 -3.55
N ALA A 61 0.65 10.05 -3.71
CA ALA A 61 0.46 11.17 -4.63
C ALA A 61 0.89 12.50 -4.01
N GLN A 62 0.79 12.62 -2.69
CA GLN A 62 1.13 13.86 -1.97
C GLN A 62 1.42 13.55 -0.50
N GLY A 63 2.34 14.32 0.08
CA GLY A 63 2.65 14.23 1.51
C GLY A 63 3.58 13.08 1.84
N SER A 64 3.47 12.61 3.06
CA SER A 64 4.31 11.53 3.59
C SER A 64 3.60 10.74 4.68
N MET A 65 4.05 9.51 4.86
CA MET A 65 3.58 8.61 5.92
C MET A 65 4.62 7.53 6.17
N THR A 66 4.45 6.80 7.24
CA THR A 66 5.26 5.62 7.54
C THR A 66 4.50 4.38 7.10
N ALA A 67 5.08 3.58 6.20
CA ALA A 67 4.56 2.28 5.84
C ALA A 67 5.07 1.24 6.83
N VAL A 68 4.17 0.47 7.42
CA VAL A 68 4.49 -0.64 8.32
C VAL A 68 4.25 -1.94 7.56
N ILE A 69 5.30 -2.75 7.40
CA ILE A 69 5.28 -3.94 6.55
C ILE A 69 5.86 -5.12 7.32
N ASP A 70 5.14 -6.25 7.31
CA ASP A 70 5.73 -7.53 7.69
C ASP A 70 5.70 -8.46 6.48
N ARG A 71 6.86 -8.71 5.94
CA ARG A 71 7.06 -9.60 4.78
C ARG A 71 7.74 -10.93 5.17
N GLY A 72 7.54 -11.33 6.44
CA GLY A 72 7.97 -12.63 6.92
C GLY A 72 8.96 -12.61 8.09
N ASN A 73 9.58 -11.45 8.39
CA ASN A 73 10.65 -11.35 9.38
C ASN A 73 10.34 -10.37 10.53
N GLY A 74 9.07 -10.07 10.76
CA GLY A 74 8.65 -9.06 11.72
C GLY A 74 8.36 -7.73 11.04
N LYS A 75 7.81 -6.78 11.80
CA LYS A 75 7.45 -5.47 11.29
C LYS A 75 8.69 -4.67 10.95
N GLU A 76 8.71 -4.13 9.73
CA GLU A 76 9.66 -3.15 9.25
C GLU A 76 8.93 -1.84 8.99
N ILE A 77 9.61 -0.73 9.09
CA ILE A 77 9.06 0.59 8.77
C ILE A 77 9.82 1.21 7.61
N PHE A 78 9.08 1.84 6.70
CA PHE A 78 9.62 2.53 5.54
C PHE A 78 8.99 3.92 5.45
N GLU A 79 9.76 4.92 5.06
CA GLU A 79 9.19 6.20 4.66
C GLU A 79 8.49 6.03 3.31
N PHE A 80 7.24 6.50 3.22
CA PHE A 80 6.44 6.49 2.00
C PHE A 80 5.99 7.92 1.72
N LYS A 81 6.55 8.52 0.66
CA LYS A 81 6.38 9.95 0.38
C LYS A 81 6.01 10.18 -1.07
N THR A 82 5.68 11.41 -1.39
CA THR A 82 5.28 11.84 -2.74
C THR A 82 6.17 11.23 -3.82
N GLY A 83 5.56 10.53 -4.76
CA GLY A 83 6.22 9.88 -5.88
C GLY A 83 6.66 8.45 -5.65
N ASP A 84 6.55 7.93 -4.41
CA ASP A 84 6.86 6.53 -4.13
C ASP A 84 5.71 5.62 -4.53
N ALA A 85 6.04 4.43 -5.00
CA ALA A 85 5.12 3.34 -5.24
C ALA A 85 5.51 2.11 -4.44
N MET A 86 4.52 1.30 -4.07
CA MET A 86 4.72 0.12 -3.23
C MET A 86 3.81 -1.00 -3.70
N TYR A 87 4.39 -2.17 -3.97
CA TYR A 87 3.64 -3.38 -4.27
C TYR A 87 3.55 -4.26 -3.03
N VAL A 88 2.33 -4.61 -2.64
CA VAL A 88 2.04 -5.46 -1.50
C VAL A 88 1.32 -6.72 -1.98
N PRO A 89 1.99 -7.87 -2.01
CA PRO A 89 1.34 -9.13 -2.35
C PRO A 89 0.42 -9.61 -1.23
N ASN A 90 -0.42 -10.58 -1.55
CA ASN A 90 -1.24 -11.23 -0.52
C ASN A 90 -0.37 -11.83 0.60
N PHE A 91 -0.93 -11.95 1.78
CA PHE A 91 -0.27 -12.40 3.02
C PHE A 91 0.82 -11.48 3.57
N VAL A 92 1.18 -10.39 2.92
CA VAL A 92 2.08 -9.40 3.50
C VAL A 92 1.28 -8.44 4.36
N TRP A 93 1.64 -8.36 5.64
CA TRP A 93 1.03 -7.42 6.59
C TRP A 93 1.42 -5.99 6.24
N HIS A 94 0.45 -5.10 6.20
CA HIS A 94 0.72 -3.71 5.84
C HIS A 94 -0.28 -2.74 6.45
N GLY A 95 0.14 -1.51 6.55
CA GLY A 95 -0.66 -0.37 6.96
C GLY A 95 0.19 0.88 6.97
N PHE A 96 -0.44 2.02 7.24
CA PHE A 96 0.24 3.31 7.26
C PHE A 96 0.05 3.99 8.60
N GLU A 97 1.11 4.65 9.07
CA GLU A 97 1.11 5.42 10.30
C GLU A 97 1.57 6.84 10.02
N ASN A 98 1.19 7.75 10.90
CA ASN A 98 1.68 9.13 10.91
C ASN A 98 1.50 9.85 9.57
N LEU A 99 0.28 9.82 9.01
CA LEU A 99 -0.04 10.54 7.79
C LEU A 99 0.14 12.04 7.99
N SER A 100 0.81 12.71 7.04
CA SER A 100 0.86 14.18 7.03
C SER A 100 -0.52 14.76 6.73
N ALA A 101 -0.74 16.02 7.09
CA ALA A 101 -2.05 16.68 6.90
C ALA A 101 -2.46 16.78 5.43
N ASP A 102 -1.47 16.80 4.53
CA ASP A 102 -1.68 16.87 3.08
C ASP A 102 -1.56 15.50 2.40
N ALA A 103 -1.43 14.42 3.18
CA ALA A 103 -1.20 13.09 2.64
C ALA A 103 -2.34 12.63 1.72
N MET A 104 -1.96 12.06 0.60
CA MET A 104 -2.86 11.41 -0.33
C MET A 104 -2.15 10.19 -0.92
N PHE A 105 -2.76 9.02 -0.78
CA PHE A 105 -2.27 7.84 -1.49
C PHE A 105 -3.39 7.19 -2.29
N ILE A 106 -3.01 6.56 -3.39
CA ILE A 106 -3.90 5.88 -4.33
C ILE A 106 -3.56 4.40 -4.29
N ALA A 107 -4.57 3.55 -4.24
CA ALA A 107 -4.41 2.11 -4.25
C ALA A 107 -5.05 1.51 -5.49
N PHE A 108 -4.31 0.62 -6.13
CA PHE A 108 -4.75 -0.20 -7.27
C PHE A 108 -4.89 -1.62 -6.76
N SER A 109 -6.08 -2.19 -6.85
CA SER A 109 -6.41 -3.47 -6.23
C SER A 109 -6.73 -4.54 -7.26
N SER A 110 -6.31 -5.77 -6.97
CA SER A 110 -6.59 -6.95 -7.79
C SER A 110 -8.00 -7.50 -7.58
N THR A 111 -8.74 -7.02 -6.58
CA THR A 111 -10.08 -7.50 -6.23
C THR A 111 -11.08 -6.36 -6.12
N ASN A 112 -12.36 -6.68 -6.24
CA ASN A 112 -13.41 -5.78 -5.83
C ASN A 112 -13.56 -5.83 -4.30
N TYR A 113 -14.16 -4.79 -3.73
CA TYR A 113 -14.33 -4.71 -2.28
C TYR A 113 -15.25 -5.82 -1.77
N SER A 114 -14.81 -6.50 -0.72
CA SER A 114 -15.59 -7.50 0.00
C SER A 114 -16.13 -6.88 1.28
N ALA A 115 -17.43 -6.55 1.30
CA ALA A 115 -18.06 -5.86 2.42
C ALA A 115 -18.11 -6.70 3.70
N ASP A 116 -18.05 -8.02 3.59
CA ASP A 116 -18.01 -8.94 4.74
C ASP A 116 -16.60 -9.07 5.35
N ARG A 117 -15.60 -8.43 4.73
CA ARG A 117 -14.20 -8.43 5.15
C ARG A 117 -13.58 -9.83 5.26
N SER A 118 -14.12 -10.79 4.52
CA SER A 118 -13.64 -12.18 4.53
C SER A 118 -12.21 -12.34 4.03
N ASP A 119 -11.70 -11.35 3.27
CA ASP A 119 -10.33 -11.34 2.74
C ASP A 119 -9.30 -10.70 3.67
N TYR A 120 -9.68 -10.38 4.92
CA TYR A 120 -8.82 -9.63 5.85
C TYR A 120 -8.42 -10.44 7.06
N CYS A 121 -7.17 -10.27 7.50
CA CYS A 121 -6.74 -10.57 8.86
C CYS A 121 -6.25 -9.26 9.50
N GLU A 122 -6.92 -8.84 10.55
CA GLU A 122 -6.62 -7.58 11.26
C GLU A 122 -5.97 -7.82 12.64
N ASP A 123 -5.77 -9.07 13.02
CA ASP A 123 -5.14 -9.48 14.28
C ASP A 123 -3.70 -9.91 13.99
N TYR A 124 -2.74 -9.10 14.44
CA TYR A 124 -1.33 -9.35 14.14
C TYR A 124 -0.80 -10.63 14.80
N GLU A 125 -1.25 -10.97 16.00
CA GLU A 125 -0.82 -12.20 16.67
C GLU A 125 -1.29 -13.43 15.88
N LYS A 126 -2.53 -13.42 15.44
CA LYS A 126 -3.09 -14.46 14.57
C LYS A 126 -2.36 -14.53 13.24
N TYR A 127 -2.04 -13.37 12.66
CA TYR A 127 -1.24 -13.29 11.43
C TYR A 127 0.10 -13.99 11.61
N CYS A 128 0.83 -13.69 12.66
CA CYS A 128 2.13 -14.31 12.94
C CYS A 128 2.02 -15.82 13.09
N ALA A 129 0.96 -16.30 13.77
CA ALA A 129 0.78 -17.71 14.03
C ALA A 129 0.32 -18.51 12.79
N GLU A 130 -0.54 -17.93 11.96
CA GLU A 130 -1.26 -18.69 10.93
C GLU A 130 -0.95 -18.29 9.48
N TYR A 131 -0.59 -17.04 9.23
CA TYR A 131 -0.56 -16.50 7.87
C TYR A 131 0.80 -16.01 7.39
N ARG A 132 1.67 -15.55 8.29
CA ARG A 132 3.00 -15.04 7.91
C ARG A 132 3.80 -16.06 7.07
N GLY A 133 3.70 -17.32 7.40
CA GLY A 133 4.41 -18.39 6.68
C GLY A 133 3.86 -18.69 5.29
N LYS A 134 2.75 -18.07 4.90
CA LYS A 134 2.11 -18.28 3.59
C LYS A 134 2.58 -17.30 2.52
N ILE A 135 3.47 -16.40 2.86
CA ILE A 135 4.07 -15.48 1.88
C ILE A 135 4.84 -16.29 0.84
N ALA A 136 4.52 -16.04 -0.43
CA ALA A 136 5.16 -16.74 -1.56
C ALA A 136 6.57 -16.21 -1.83
#